data_67065ae7ebd54555382c8e7bff2fefff
#
_entry.id   67065ae7ebd54555382c8e7bff2fefff
#
_cell.length_a   1.000
_cell.length_b   1.000
_cell.length_c   1.000
_cell.angle_alpha   90.00
_cell.angle_beta   90.00
_cell.angle_gamma   90.00
#
_symmetry.space_group_name_H-M   'P 1'
#
loop_
_entity.id
_entity.type
_entity.pdbx_description
1 polymer ?
#
loop_
_entity_poly.entity_id
_entity_poly.type
_entity_poly.pdbx_seq_one_letter_code
_entity_poly.pdbx_strand_id
1 'polypeptide(L)'
;MVNESQLVEVIKQAKESDKDRKFKQSVEMIMVFKDVDVKKGFAINETVQLPKKTTKPASVCIMASGDMGIKAKNAKADMVIDENELTKLSADKKKSKKMINKYDFFLADTKLMPTVGKKLGQLLGPRGKMPTPVPFNAPIESFLERFRSSVKIRAKGSLSMSCRIGEENMGDADLAANASAVATAIEKTLPNGSKNLSLIHI
;
A
#
# COMPACT_ATOMS: atom_id res chain seq x y z
N MET A 1 1.68 -15.88 -17.12
CA MET A 1 2.68 -14.80 -16.90
C MET A 1 2.31 -13.62 -17.75
N VAL A 2 2.24 -12.46 -17.18
CA VAL A 2 1.94 -11.22 -17.91
C VAL A 2 3.19 -10.83 -18.69
N ASN A 3 3.06 -10.61 -19.99
CA ASN A 3 4.20 -10.26 -20.85
C ASN A 3 4.49 -8.76 -20.72
N GLU A 4 5.70 -8.39 -20.33
CA GLU A 4 6.09 -6.98 -20.13
C GLU A 4 5.92 -6.14 -21.40
N SER A 5 6.19 -6.69 -22.57
CA SER A 5 6.00 -5.97 -23.84
C SER A 5 4.53 -5.61 -24.10
N GLN A 6 3.61 -6.53 -23.77
CA GLN A 6 2.17 -6.25 -23.86
C GLN A 6 1.72 -5.19 -22.86
N LEU A 7 2.29 -5.19 -21.64
CA LEU A 7 2.00 -4.14 -20.64
C LEU A 7 2.45 -2.77 -21.11
N VAL A 8 3.63 -2.66 -21.70
CA VAL A 8 4.13 -1.38 -22.25
C VAL A 8 3.19 -0.85 -23.32
N GLU A 9 2.71 -1.70 -24.23
CA GLU A 9 1.79 -1.30 -25.29
C GLU A 9 0.45 -0.82 -24.76
N VAL A 10 -0.13 -1.56 -23.80
CA VAL A 10 -1.40 -1.17 -23.14
C VAL A 10 -1.25 0.15 -22.38
N ILE A 11 -0.14 0.35 -21.67
CA ILE A 11 0.13 1.59 -20.94
C ILE A 11 0.23 2.77 -21.91
N LYS A 12 0.90 2.59 -23.04
CA LYS A 12 1.01 3.61 -24.08
C LYS A 12 -0.34 3.98 -24.64
N GLN A 13 -1.15 2.99 -25.00
CA GLN A 13 -2.53 3.21 -25.49
C GLN A 13 -3.40 3.93 -24.45
N ALA A 14 -3.28 3.56 -23.15
CA ALA A 14 -4.02 4.20 -22.07
C ALA A 14 -3.63 5.69 -21.95
N LYS A 15 -2.35 6.02 -22.03
CA LYS A 15 -1.87 7.40 -21.99
C LYS A 15 -2.29 8.21 -23.24
N GLU A 16 -2.28 7.62 -24.41
CA GLU A 16 -2.70 8.27 -25.66
C GLU A 16 -4.21 8.53 -25.71
N SER A 17 -5.01 7.69 -25.07
CA SER A 17 -6.47 7.85 -25.00
C SER A 17 -6.94 8.84 -23.94
N ASP A 18 -6.04 9.31 -23.09
CA ASP A 18 -6.38 10.21 -22.01
C ASP A 18 -6.51 11.68 -22.48
N LYS A 19 -7.33 12.44 -21.75
CA LYS A 19 -7.53 13.86 -22.02
C LYS A 19 -6.57 14.69 -21.18
N ASP A 20 -5.95 15.68 -21.77
CA ASP A 20 -5.13 16.68 -21.08
C ASP A 20 -5.90 17.29 -19.90
N ARG A 21 -5.36 17.08 -18.70
CA ARG A 21 -5.91 17.63 -17.46
C ARG A 21 -4.90 18.56 -16.78
N LYS A 22 -5.42 19.50 -16.01
CA LYS A 22 -4.57 20.47 -15.25
C LYS A 22 -3.88 19.88 -14.03
N PHE A 23 -3.92 18.58 -13.82
CA PHE A 23 -3.28 17.89 -12.70
C PHE A 23 -2.63 16.60 -13.19
N LYS A 24 -1.58 16.15 -12.50
CA LYS A 24 -0.90 14.89 -12.80
C LYS A 24 -1.81 13.72 -12.46
N GLN A 25 -2.04 12.87 -13.44
CA GLN A 25 -2.89 11.70 -13.31
C GLN A 25 -2.11 10.51 -12.76
N SER A 26 -2.78 9.66 -11.98
CA SER A 26 -2.23 8.39 -11.54
C SER A 26 -2.59 7.29 -12.52
N VAL A 27 -1.64 6.41 -12.77
CA VAL A 27 -1.87 5.20 -13.55
C VAL A 27 -2.20 4.08 -12.58
N GLU A 28 -3.38 3.48 -12.77
CA GLU A 28 -3.89 2.39 -11.93
C GLU A 28 -4.05 1.12 -12.74
N MET A 29 -3.66 0.01 -12.13
CA MET A 29 -3.88 -1.32 -12.68
C MET A 29 -5.08 -1.95 -11.99
N ILE A 30 -6.04 -2.44 -12.78
CA ILE A 30 -7.22 -3.16 -12.31
C ILE A 30 -7.06 -4.62 -12.67
N MET A 31 -7.21 -5.50 -11.68
CA MET A 31 -7.18 -6.94 -11.87
C MET A 31 -8.52 -7.56 -11.53
N VAL A 32 -8.98 -8.46 -12.38
CA VAL A 32 -10.23 -9.21 -12.20
C VAL A 32 -9.89 -10.69 -11.99
N PHE A 33 -10.48 -11.27 -10.95
CA PHE A 33 -10.29 -12.67 -10.58
C PHE A 33 -11.47 -13.52 -11.09
N LYS A 34 -11.16 -14.75 -11.48
CA LYS A 34 -12.14 -15.78 -11.84
C LYS A 34 -11.91 -17.03 -11.02
N ASP A 35 -12.95 -17.87 -10.96
CA ASP A 35 -12.89 -19.18 -10.27
C ASP A 35 -12.43 -19.08 -8.81
N VAL A 36 -12.79 -17.95 -8.15
CA VAL A 36 -12.50 -17.70 -6.74
C VAL A 36 -13.81 -17.57 -5.97
N ASP A 37 -13.96 -18.37 -4.94
CA ASP A 37 -15.16 -18.37 -4.12
C ASP A 37 -15.08 -17.26 -3.05
N VAL A 38 -15.71 -16.14 -3.36
CA VAL A 38 -15.79 -14.97 -2.46
C VAL A 38 -16.53 -15.30 -1.16
N LYS A 39 -17.51 -16.23 -1.21
CA LYS A 39 -18.30 -16.64 -0.04
C LYS A 39 -17.48 -17.44 0.97
N LYS A 40 -16.44 -18.15 0.51
CA LYS A 40 -15.49 -18.88 1.39
C LYS A 40 -14.44 -18.00 2.03
N GLY A 41 -14.60 -16.66 1.99
CA GLY A 41 -13.74 -15.73 2.69
C GLY A 41 -12.47 -15.32 1.91
N PHE A 42 -12.53 -15.31 0.58
CA PHE A 42 -11.43 -14.80 -0.23
C PHE A 42 -11.07 -13.37 0.16
N ALA A 43 -9.82 -13.19 0.57
CA ALA A 43 -9.27 -11.89 0.91
C ALA A 43 -7.77 -11.84 0.56
N ILE A 44 -7.37 -10.82 -0.17
CA ILE A 44 -5.97 -10.47 -0.41
C ILE A 44 -5.66 -9.22 0.40
N ASN A 45 -4.55 -9.20 1.11
CA ASN A 45 -4.05 -8.04 1.83
C ASN A 45 -2.52 -8.08 1.83
N GLU A 46 -1.95 -7.68 0.71
CA GLU A 46 -0.51 -7.73 0.46
C GLU A 46 0.09 -6.33 0.35
N THR A 47 1.36 -6.22 0.72
CA THR A 47 2.16 -5.02 0.50
C THR A 47 3.27 -5.37 -0.47
N VAL A 48 3.24 -4.77 -1.64
CA VAL A 48 4.18 -5.02 -2.71
C VAL A 48 5.11 -3.82 -2.86
N GLN A 49 6.41 -4.07 -2.79
CA GLN A 49 7.41 -3.07 -3.08
C GLN A 49 7.54 -2.92 -4.59
N LEU A 50 7.39 -1.69 -5.07
CA LEU A 50 7.53 -1.37 -6.49
C LEU A 50 9.03 -1.24 -6.83
N PRO A 51 9.50 -1.84 -7.92
CA PRO A 51 10.88 -1.73 -8.36
C PRO A 51 11.25 -0.29 -8.76
N LYS A 52 10.28 0.45 -9.27
CA LYS A 52 10.48 1.86 -9.66
C LYS A 52 9.73 2.80 -8.72
N LYS A 53 10.43 3.80 -8.21
CA LYS A 53 9.86 4.80 -7.28
C LYS A 53 8.83 5.65 -8.01
N THR A 54 7.67 5.82 -7.41
CA THR A 54 6.63 6.73 -7.87
C THR A 54 6.98 8.18 -7.51
N THR A 55 6.52 9.14 -8.28
CA THR A 55 6.76 10.57 -8.03
C THR A 55 6.16 11.01 -6.69
N LYS A 56 4.99 10.46 -6.35
CA LYS A 56 4.36 10.67 -5.05
C LYS A 56 4.53 9.44 -4.17
N PRO A 57 5.52 9.44 -3.26
CA PRO A 57 5.74 8.31 -2.36
C PRO A 57 4.54 8.07 -1.45
N ALA A 58 4.37 6.85 -1.00
CA ALA A 58 3.35 6.52 -0.02
C ALA A 58 3.63 7.20 1.32
N SER A 59 2.58 7.69 1.98
CA SER A 59 2.68 8.36 3.27
C SER A 59 2.76 7.34 4.41
N VAL A 60 3.76 7.51 5.29
CA VAL A 60 4.06 6.57 6.36
C VAL A 60 3.95 7.26 7.73
N CYS A 61 3.12 6.68 8.59
CA CYS A 61 2.98 7.10 9.98
C CYS A 61 3.68 6.08 10.90
N ILE A 62 4.54 6.56 11.80
CA ILE A 62 5.26 5.72 12.76
C ILE A 62 4.71 5.96 14.16
N MET A 63 4.38 4.87 14.85
CA MET A 63 3.96 4.86 16.24
C MET A 63 5.14 4.35 17.08
N ALA A 64 5.87 5.25 17.72
CA ALA A 64 7.05 4.92 18.48
C ALA A 64 7.24 5.85 19.67
N SER A 65 7.82 5.34 20.75
CA SER A 65 8.14 6.10 21.94
C SER A 65 9.65 6.12 22.21
N GLY A 66 10.09 7.09 23.04
CA GLY A 66 11.49 7.21 23.44
C GLY A 66 12.45 7.36 22.27
N ASP A 67 13.57 6.64 22.31
CA ASP A 67 14.65 6.73 21.32
C ASP A 67 14.20 6.38 19.89
N MET A 68 13.28 5.42 19.74
CA MET A 68 12.71 5.11 18.43
C MET A 68 11.90 6.26 17.86
N GLY A 69 11.18 7.01 18.71
CA GLY A 69 10.45 8.20 18.28
C GLY A 69 11.40 9.31 17.78
N ILE A 70 12.54 9.48 18.44
CA ILE A 70 13.57 10.45 18.01
C ILE A 70 14.19 10.00 16.67
N LYS A 71 14.58 8.73 16.54
CA LYS A 71 15.09 8.17 15.28
C LYS A 71 14.10 8.32 14.15
N ALA A 72 12.81 8.07 14.40
CA ALA A 72 11.75 8.22 13.39
C ALA A 72 11.57 9.68 12.92
N LYS A 73 11.71 10.65 13.83
CA LYS A 73 11.69 12.09 13.49
C LYS A 73 12.92 12.47 12.66
N ASN A 74 14.11 12.01 13.04
CA ASN A 74 15.35 12.26 12.30
C ASN A 74 15.32 11.64 10.90
N ALA A 75 14.71 10.47 10.73
CA ALA A 75 14.48 9.81 9.45
C ALA A 75 13.40 10.48 8.59
N LYS A 76 12.87 11.64 9.01
CA LYS A 76 11.84 12.42 8.30
C LYS A 76 10.59 11.59 7.97
N ALA A 77 10.09 10.82 8.96
CA ALA A 77 8.78 10.19 8.84
C ALA A 77 7.69 11.27 8.67
N ASP A 78 6.64 10.97 7.90
CA ASP A 78 5.57 11.94 7.63
C ASP A 78 4.76 12.29 8.88
N MET A 79 4.68 11.36 9.83
CA MET A 79 4.13 11.58 11.16
C MET A 79 4.72 10.57 12.15
N VAL A 80 5.02 11.05 13.35
CA VAL A 80 5.42 10.20 14.48
C VAL A 80 4.41 10.42 15.60
N ILE A 81 3.85 9.35 16.14
CA ILE A 81 2.85 9.35 17.20
C ILE A 81 3.46 8.67 18.42
N ASP A 82 3.47 9.34 19.54
CA ASP A 82 3.88 8.77 20.81
C ASP A 82 2.70 8.10 21.55
N GLU A 83 2.97 7.47 22.69
CA GLU A 83 1.96 6.78 23.47
C GLU A 83 0.89 7.72 24.06
N ASN A 84 1.26 8.96 24.40
CA ASN A 84 0.35 9.97 24.90
C ASN A 84 -0.59 10.46 23.81
N GLU A 85 -0.04 10.74 22.63
CA GLU A 85 -0.82 11.12 21.45
C GLU A 85 -1.76 9.96 21.00
N LEU A 86 -1.28 8.72 21.06
CA LEU A 86 -2.09 7.54 20.78
C LEU A 86 -3.30 7.47 21.71
N THR A 87 -3.13 7.81 22.98
CA THR A 87 -4.21 7.84 23.97
C THR A 87 -5.24 8.92 23.65
N LYS A 88 -4.78 10.13 23.33
CA LYS A 88 -5.64 11.25 22.91
C LYS A 88 -6.41 10.92 21.63
N LEU A 89 -5.75 10.31 20.65
CA LEU A 89 -6.37 9.87 19.39
C LEU A 89 -7.42 8.78 19.64
N SER A 90 -7.17 7.85 20.54
CA SER A 90 -8.16 6.79 20.84
C SER A 90 -9.45 7.33 21.44
N ALA A 91 -9.40 8.45 22.15
CA ALA A 91 -10.58 9.12 22.73
C ALA A 91 -11.43 9.81 21.65
N ASP A 92 -10.81 10.32 20.58
CA ASP A 92 -11.51 11.03 19.50
C ASP A 92 -11.56 10.19 18.20
N LYS A 93 -12.67 9.45 18.04
CA LYS A 93 -12.90 8.60 16.86
C LYS A 93 -12.90 9.38 15.53
N LYS A 94 -13.29 10.68 15.52
CA LYS A 94 -13.30 11.48 14.28
C LYS A 94 -11.88 11.84 13.85
N LYS A 95 -11.04 12.28 14.79
CA LYS A 95 -9.63 12.57 14.52
C LYS A 95 -8.86 11.32 14.11
N SER A 96 -9.09 10.20 14.81
CA SER A 96 -8.50 8.91 14.43
C SER A 96 -8.85 8.49 13.01
N LYS A 97 -10.12 8.59 12.61
CA LYS A 97 -10.55 8.28 11.23
C LYS A 97 -9.88 9.18 10.19
N LYS A 98 -9.79 10.49 10.45
CA LYS A 98 -9.11 11.44 9.55
C LYS A 98 -7.62 11.08 9.40
N MET A 99 -6.95 10.80 10.51
CA MET A 99 -5.55 10.41 10.54
C MET A 99 -5.32 9.11 9.76
N ILE A 100 -6.11 8.07 10.03
CA ILE A 100 -6.00 6.77 9.34
C ILE A 100 -6.24 6.90 7.82
N ASN A 101 -7.13 7.79 7.40
CA ASN A 101 -7.37 8.03 5.98
C ASN A 101 -6.22 8.78 5.30
N LYS A 102 -5.51 9.63 6.04
CA LYS A 102 -4.42 10.48 5.51
C LYS A 102 -3.16 9.68 5.17
N TYR A 103 -2.85 8.64 5.95
CA TYR A 103 -1.61 7.87 5.78
C TYR A 103 -1.89 6.49 5.16
N ASP A 104 -0.98 6.06 4.28
CA ASP A 104 -1.10 4.79 3.55
C ASP A 104 -0.60 3.63 4.40
N PHE A 105 0.55 3.81 5.07
CA PHE A 105 1.18 2.79 5.90
C PHE A 105 1.35 3.24 7.34
N PHE A 106 1.26 2.26 8.22
CA PHE A 106 1.51 2.44 9.64
C PHE A 106 2.62 1.49 10.08
N LEU A 107 3.61 2.01 10.76
CA LEU A 107 4.66 1.25 11.43
C LEU A 107 4.50 1.45 12.93
N ALA A 108 4.77 0.43 13.72
CA ALA A 108 4.73 0.57 15.17
C ALA A 108 5.90 -0.16 15.83
N ASP A 109 6.44 0.42 16.88
CA ASP A 109 7.37 -0.26 17.77
C ASP A 109 6.70 -1.54 18.29
N THR A 110 7.44 -2.64 18.30
CA THR A 110 6.96 -3.94 18.81
C THR A 110 6.38 -3.82 20.23
N LYS A 111 6.95 -2.94 21.06
CA LYS A 111 6.47 -2.68 22.44
C LYS A 111 5.09 -2.01 22.46
N LEU A 112 4.80 -1.15 21.50
CA LEU A 112 3.52 -0.42 21.41
C LEU A 112 2.42 -1.21 20.68
N MET A 113 2.76 -2.27 19.97
CA MET A 113 1.79 -3.05 19.18
C MET A 113 0.56 -3.50 19.99
N PRO A 114 0.68 -4.05 21.22
CA PRO A 114 -0.49 -4.43 22.01
C PRO A 114 -1.39 -3.24 22.33
N THR A 115 -0.81 -2.09 22.66
CA THR A 115 -1.53 -0.84 22.97
C THR A 115 -2.25 -0.30 21.74
N VAL A 116 -1.59 -0.28 20.59
CA VAL A 116 -2.17 0.13 19.31
C VAL A 116 -3.32 -0.80 18.91
N GLY A 117 -3.13 -2.11 19.05
CA GLY A 117 -4.16 -3.10 18.78
C GLY A 117 -5.41 -2.89 19.62
N LYS A 118 -5.27 -2.65 20.93
CA LYS A 118 -6.40 -2.38 21.84
C LYS A 118 -7.10 -1.05 21.52
N LYS A 119 -6.34 0.03 21.27
CA LYS A 119 -6.88 1.39 21.13
C LYS A 119 -7.39 1.71 19.72
N LEU A 120 -6.65 1.33 18.68
CA LEU A 120 -6.97 1.67 17.29
C LEU A 120 -7.28 0.47 16.39
N GLY A 121 -7.15 -0.75 16.89
CA GLY A 121 -7.35 -1.98 16.09
C GLY A 121 -8.73 -2.05 15.42
N GLN A 122 -9.79 -1.63 16.11
CA GLN A 122 -11.14 -1.58 15.55
C GLN A 122 -11.29 -0.61 14.36
N LEU A 123 -10.42 0.40 14.27
CA LEU A 123 -10.43 1.37 13.17
C LEU A 123 -9.46 1.01 12.06
N LEU A 124 -8.29 0.43 12.40
CA LEU A 124 -7.23 0.05 11.47
C LEU A 124 -7.51 -1.27 10.77
N GLY A 125 -8.02 -2.28 11.52
CA GLY A 125 -8.29 -3.62 11.01
C GLY A 125 -9.24 -3.66 9.81
N PRO A 126 -10.46 -3.11 9.90
CA PRO A 126 -11.40 -3.09 8.78
C PRO A 126 -10.88 -2.37 7.54
N ARG A 127 -9.95 -1.41 7.71
CA ARG A 127 -9.30 -0.70 6.61
C ARG A 127 -8.07 -1.42 6.05
N GLY A 128 -7.66 -2.52 6.67
CA GLY A 128 -6.46 -3.24 6.30
C GLY A 128 -5.17 -2.49 6.59
N LYS A 129 -5.21 -1.43 7.40
CA LYS A 129 -4.07 -0.56 7.73
C LYS A 129 -3.43 -0.91 9.09
N MET A 130 -3.46 -2.19 9.47
CA MET A 130 -2.77 -2.63 10.70
C MET A 130 -1.28 -2.30 10.61
N PRO A 131 -0.67 -1.78 11.70
CA PRO A 131 0.73 -1.42 11.70
C PRO A 131 1.63 -2.64 11.49
N THR A 132 2.72 -2.43 10.77
CA THR A 132 3.80 -3.41 10.70
C THR A 132 4.74 -3.22 11.88
N PRO A 133 5.06 -4.27 12.64
CA PRO A 133 5.98 -4.17 13.76
C PRO A 133 7.40 -3.87 13.26
N VAL A 134 8.04 -2.90 13.90
CA VAL A 134 9.45 -2.56 13.65
C VAL A 134 10.25 -2.96 14.89
N PRO A 135 11.26 -3.83 14.77
CA PRO A 135 12.14 -4.17 15.86
C PRO A 135 12.94 -2.95 16.35
N PHE A 136 13.23 -2.90 17.66
CA PHE A 136 13.90 -1.76 18.28
C PHE A 136 15.25 -1.38 17.66
N ASN A 137 16.01 -2.38 17.17
CA ASN A 137 17.32 -2.16 16.56
C ASN A 137 17.31 -2.07 15.04
N ALA A 138 16.13 -2.05 14.41
CA ALA A 138 16.03 -1.98 12.97
C ALA A 138 16.36 -0.57 12.45
N PRO A 139 17.01 -0.45 11.29
CA PRO A 139 17.25 0.83 10.65
C PRO A 139 15.92 1.41 10.13
N ILE A 140 15.37 2.39 10.85
CA ILE A 140 14.06 2.99 10.53
C ILE A 140 14.06 3.60 9.12
N GLU A 141 15.18 4.15 8.67
CA GLU A 141 15.33 4.77 7.35
C GLU A 141 15.07 3.77 6.22
N SER A 142 15.64 2.56 6.30
CA SER A 142 15.42 1.53 5.27
C SER A 142 13.97 1.02 5.27
N PHE A 143 13.34 0.93 6.43
CA PHE A 143 11.90 0.63 6.51
C PHE A 143 11.07 1.74 5.86
N LEU A 144 11.36 3.00 6.15
CA LEU A 144 10.65 4.12 5.54
C LEU A 144 10.81 4.13 4.02
N GLU A 145 12.02 3.97 3.50
CA GLU A 145 12.25 3.92 2.05
C GLU A 145 11.49 2.76 1.39
N ARG A 146 11.54 1.59 2.02
CA ARG A 146 10.80 0.41 1.54
C ARG A 146 9.30 0.69 1.47
N PHE A 147 8.69 1.21 2.54
CA PHE A 147 7.24 1.46 2.57
C PHE A 147 6.83 2.63 1.68
N ARG A 148 7.69 3.64 1.50
CA ARG A 148 7.46 4.74 0.56
C ARG A 148 7.43 4.29 -0.90
N SER A 149 8.17 3.25 -1.23
CA SER A 149 8.15 2.62 -2.56
C SER A 149 7.20 1.44 -2.67
N SER A 150 6.36 1.20 -1.66
CA SER A 150 5.41 0.09 -1.66
C SER A 150 3.98 0.55 -1.93
N VAL A 151 3.21 -0.35 -2.51
CA VAL A 151 1.76 -0.20 -2.69
C VAL A 151 1.04 -1.29 -1.89
N LYS A 152 -0.06 -0.91 -1.28
CA LYS A 152 -0.92 -1.84 -0.55
C LYS A 152 -2.05 -2.32 -1.43
N ILE A 153 -2.14 -3.63 -1.57
CA ILE A 153 -3.11 -4.30 -2.40
C ILE A 153 -4.12 -4.99 -1.50
N ARG A 154 -5.38 -4.72 -1.73
CA ARG A 154 -6.44 -5.31 -0.92
C ARG A 154 -7.66 -5.66 -1.76
N ALA A 155 -8.07 -6.93 -1.68
CA ALA A 155 -9.37 -7.39 -2.13
C ALA A 155 -10.06 -8.10 -0.96
N LYS A 156 -11.29 -7.72 -0.65
CA LYS A 156 -12.09 -8.38 0.37
C LYS A 156 -13.53 -8.43 -0.10
N GLY A 157 -14.01 -9.63 -0.42
CA GLY A 157 -15.38 -9.82 -0.88
C GLY A 157 -15.66 -9.24 -2.28
N SER A 158 -14.62 -8.99 -3.08
CA SER A 158 -14.71 -8.52 -4.46
C SER A 158 -13.86 -9.38 -5.37
N LEU A 159 -14.35 -9.60 -6.58
CA LEU A 159 -13.62 -10.28 -7.66
C LEU A 159 -12.71 -9.33 -8.45
N SER A 160 -12.67 -8.07 -8.08
CA SER A 160 -11.79 -7.09 -8.70
C SER A 160 -11.06 -6.29 -7.65
N MET A 161 -9.87 -5.82 -8.01
CA MET A 161 -9.09 -4.90 -7.22
C MET A 161 -8.34 -3.94 -8.12
N SER A 162 -8.08 -2.73 -7.61
CA SER A 162 -7.22 -1.74 -8.25
C SER A 162 -6.05 -1.38 -7.36
N CYS A 163 -4.93 -1.03 -7.98
CA CYS A 163 -3.79 -0.45 -7.31
C CYS A 163 -3.06 0.54 -8.22
N ARG A 164 -2.51 1.58 -7.60
CA ARG A 164 -1.69 2.56 -8.31
C ARG A 164 -0.30 1.98 -8.59
N ILE A 165 0.11 2.03 -9.85
CA ILE A 165 1.43 1.57 -10.31
C ILE A 165 2.39 2.72 -10.59
N GLY A 166 1.89 3.94 -10.72
CA GLY A 166 2.69 5.14 -10.93
C GLY A 166 1.86 6.35 -11.35
N GLU A 167 2.50 7.29 -12.01
CA GLU A 167 1.91 8.49 -12.58
C GLU A 167 2.20 8.59 -14.09
N GLU A 168 1.41 9.39 -14.80
CA GLU A 168 1.48 9.62 -16.26
C GLU A 168 2.87 10.08 -16.74
N ASN A 169 3.59 10.84 -15.89
CA ASN A 169 4.93 11.36 -16.21
C ASN A 169 6.07 10.32 -16.09
N MET A 170 5.77 9.12 -15.61
CA MET A 170 6.74 8.02 -15.56
C MET A 170 6.89 7.38 -16.95
N GLY A 171 8.07 6.82 -17.22
CA GLY A 171 8.32 6.05 -18.44
C GLY A 171 7.44 4.80 -18.53
N ASP A 172 7.01 4.44 -19.74
CA ASP A 172 6.11 3.30 -19.94
C ASP A 172 6.76 1.97 -19.50
N ALA A 173 8.06 1.83 -19.72
CA ALA A 173 8.84 0.68 -19.24
C ALA A 173 8.88 0.60 -17.70
N ASP A 174 8.99 1.74 -17.01
CA ASP A 174 9.00 1.80 -15.55
C ASP A 174 7.64 1.43 -14.97
N LEU A 175 6.57 1.91 -15.60
CA LEU A 175 5.19 1.53 -15.23
C LEU A 175 4.93 0.05 -15.48
N ALA A 176 5.41 -0.49 -16.61
CA ALA A 176 5.29 -1.91 -16.92
C ALA A 176 6.04 -2.79 -15.91
N ALA A 177 7.24 -2.38 -15.49
CA ALA A 177 7.99 -3.09 -14.45
C ALA A 177 7.23 -3.09 -13.11
N ASN A 178 6.63 -1.96 -12.73
CA ASN A 178 5.80 -1.88 -11.54
C ASN A 178 4.55 -2.76 -11.65
N ALA A 179 3.86 -2.74 -12.79
CA ALA A 179 2.69 -3.57 -13.04
C ALA A 179 3.04 -5.08 -12.98
N SER A 180 4.15 -5.48 -13.60
CA SER A 180 4.64 -6.86 -13.60
C SER A 180 4.97 -7.35 -12.17
N ALA A 181 5.61 -6.50 -11.36
CA ALA A 181 5.90 -6.83 -9.97
C ALA A 181 4.62 -7.05 -9.14
N VAL A 182 3.62 -6.19 -9.34
CA VAL A 182 2.30 -6.33 -8.69
C VAL A 182 1.61 -7.60 -9.15
N ALA A 183 1.53 -7.86 -10.46
CA ALA A 183 0.90 -9.06 -11.00
C ALA A 183 1.55 -10.34 -10.44
N THR A 184 2.88 -10.40 -10.45
CA THR A 184 3.64 -11.55 -9.93
C THR A 184 3.38 -11.77 -8.43
N ALA A 185 3.30 -10.70 -7.63
CA ALA A 185 3.02 -10.82 -6.21
C ALA A 185 1.62 -11.39 -5.95
N ILE A 186 0.63 -10.95 -6.74
CA ILE A 186 -0.75 -11.44 -6.62
C ILE A 186 -0.87 -12.88 -7.10
N GLU A 187 -0.23 -13.24 -8.21
CA GLU A 187 -0.22 -14.62 -8.71
C GLU A 187 0.28 -15.62 -7.66
N LYS A 188 1.28 -15.23 -6.86
CA LYS A 188 1.79 -16.06 -5.75
C LYS A 188 0.80 -16.24 -4.60
N THR A 189 -0.09 -15.27 -4.41
CA THR A 189 -1.09 -15.29 -3.33
C THR A 189 -2.35 -16.05 -3.73
N LEU A 190 -2.60 -16.21 -5.03
CA LEU A 190 -3.77 -16.92 -5.54
C LEU A 190 -3.62 -18.44 -5.44
N PRO A 191 -4.68 -19.18 -5.06
CA PRO A 191 -4.62 -20.64 -4.88
C PRO A 191 -4.14 -21.42 -6.12
N ASN A 192 -4.56 -20.98 -7.31
CA ASN A 192 -4.21 -21.59 -8.59
C ASN A 192 -3.33 -20.68 -9.47
N GLY A 193 -2.67 -19.68 -8.85
CA GLY A 193 -1.79 -18.76 -9.54
C GLY A 193 -2.47 -17.97 -10.66
N SER A 194 -1.81 -17.88 -11.81
CA SER A 194 -2.29 -17.10 -12.96
C SER A 194 -3.63 -17.59 -13.56
N LYS A 195 -4.03 -18.85 -13.31
CA LYS A 195 -5.31 -19.39 -13.81
C LYS A 195 -6.52 -18.64 -13.21
N ASN A 196 -6.38 -18.10 -12.02
CA ASN A 196 -7.43 -17.31 -11.36
C ASN A 196 -7.46 -15.83 -11.77
N LEU A 197 -6.48 -15.37 -12.53
CA LEU A 197 -6.46 -14.03 -13.12
C LEU A 197 -7.20 -14.07 -14.46
N SER A 198 -8.30 -13.31 -14.55
CA SER A 198 -9.12 -13.27 -15.78
C SER A 198 -8.68 -12.15 -16.71
N LEU A 199 -8.46 -10.96 -16.14
CA LEU A 199 -8.22 -9.74 -16.91
C LEU A 199 -7.39 -8.75 -16.13
N ILE A 200 -6.49 -8.05 -16.81
CA ILE A 200 -5.73 -6.92 -16.30
C ILE A 200 -6.05 -5.73 -17.18
N HIS A 201 -6.51 -4.63 -16.57
CA HIS A 201 -6.70 -3.33 -17.21
C HIS A 201 -5.72 -2.31 -16.62
N ILE A 202 -5.33 -1.37 -17.42
CA ILE A 202 -4.52 -0.21 -17.03
C ILE A 202 -5.24 1.05 -17.45
#